data_72fb1380fd56c05a2bf6c2d270f1b4a2
#
_entry.id   72fb1380fd56c05a2bf6c2d270f1b4a2
#
_cell.length_a   1.000
_cell.length_b   1.000
_cell.length_c   1.000
_cell.angle_alpha   90.00
_cell.angle_beta   90.00
_cell.angle_gamma   90.00
#
_symmetry.space_group_name_H-M   'P 1'
#
loop_
_entity.id
_entity.type
_entity.pdbx_description
1 polymer ?
#
loop_
_entity_poly.entity_id
_entity_poly.type
_entity_poly.pdbx_seq_one_letter_code
_entity_poly.pdbx_strand_id
1 'polypeptide(L)'
;MSAEAIHSGKTDWQRIRGDFPVLDQEAHGKPLAFLDSAASSQMPEAVLNRIIAYQHKEHANIHRGVHLLSQRATDAFEDARHVVAEHIGCEDREVIFVRGATEGINLVTHGYGRKFLKEGDEVIITTMEHHANIVPWQMLREEKGIVLKIVPITDDGRVELDAFEAAFTEKTAFASVIHVSNTLGTINPVKEMCEIAHRKGVPILVDGCQAAPHMA
;
A
#
# COMPACT_ATOMS: atom_id res chain seq x y z
N MET A 1 2.73 1.02 20.54
CA MET A 1 3.91 0.26 21.04
C MET A 1 5.02 0.51 20.02
N SER A 2 6.19 1.00 20.45
CA SER A 2 7.30 1.27 19.55
C SER A 2 7.85 -0.03 18.94
N ALA A 3 8.41 0.04 17.72
CA ALA A 3 9.02 -1.08 17.01
C ALA A 3 10.09 -1.81 17.85
N GLU A 4 10.73 -1.13 18.82
CA GLU A 4 11.68 -1.72 19.76
C GLU A 4 11.10 -2.76 20.72
N ALA A 5 9.79 -2.70 21.03
CA ALA A 5 9.14 -3.66 21.92
C ALA A 5 8.94 -5.05 21.31
N ILE A 6 9.05 -5.16 19.98
CA ILE A 6 8.86 -6.42 19.25
C ILE A 6 10.14 -7.27 19.24
N HIS A 7 11.31 -6.67 19.49
CA HIS A 7 12.61 -7.34 19.31
C HIS A 7 13.25 -7.90 20.59
N SER A 8 12.70 -7.70 21.79
CA SER A 8 13.37 -8.07 23.06
C SER A 8 12.67 -9.11 23.94
N GLY A 9 11.62 -9.77 23.47
CA GLY A 9 10.91 -10.81 24.25
C GLY A 9 10.23 -11.82 23.33
N LYS A 10 9.95 -13.01 23.81
CA LYS A 10 9.07 -13.96 23.11
C LYS A 10 7.73 -13.28 22.88
N THR A 11 7.36 -13.05 21.62
CA THR A 11 6.05 -12.47 21.25
C THR A 11 4.94 -13.36 21.77
N ASP A 12 4.06 -12.80 22.58
CA ASP A 12 2.87 -13.50 23.10
C ASP A 12 1.77 -13.53 22.04
N TRP A 13 1.84 -14.52 21.17
CA TRP A 13 0.89 -14.72 20.08
C TRP A 13 -0.54 -14.98 20.57
N GLN A 14 -0.71 -15.58 21.75
CA GLN A 14 -2.04 -15.83 22.32
C GLN A 14 -2.69 -14.53 22.76
N ARG A 15 -1.94 -13.65 23.40
CA ARG A 15 -2.42 -12.31 23.76
C ARG A 15 -2.80 -11.51 22.50
N ILE A 16 -1.91 -11.48 21.47
CA ILE A 16 -2.21 -10.77 20.21
C ILE A 16 -3.43 -11.36 19.52
N ARG A 17 -3.57 -12.69 19.50
CA ARG A 17 -4.76 -13.34 18.93
C ARG A 17 -6.05 -12.91 19.64
N GLY A 18 -6.01 -12.70 20.97
CA GLY A 18 -7.13 -12.21 21.75
C GLY A 18 -7.61 -10.82 21.39
N ASP A 19 -6.77 -10.01 20.74
CA ASP A 19 -7.15 -8.68 20.23
C ASP A 19 -8.08 -8.75 18.99
N PHE A 20 -8.29 -9.95 18.41
CA PHE A 20 -9.11 -10.18 17.22
C PHE A 20 -10.31 -11.09 17.52
N PRO A 21 -11.48 -10.55 17.90
CA PRO A 21 -12.64 -11.34 18.32
C PRO A 21 -13.11 -12.40 17.32
N VAL A 22 -12.95 -12.10 16.03
CA VAL A 22 -13.33 -13.02 14.94
C VAL A 22 -12.54 -14.34 14.96
N LEU A 23 -11.36 -14.36 15.58
CA LEU A 23 -10.54 -15.56 15.68
C LEU A 23 -10.94 -16.48 16.85
N ASP A 24 -11.83 -16.01 17.74
CA ASP A 24 -12.37 -16.80 18.87
C ASP A 24 -13.58 -17.64 18.41
N GLN A 25 -13.32 -18.51 17.45
CA GLN A 25 -14.31 -19.40 16.83
C GLN A 25 -13.70 -20.76 16.56
N GLU A 26 -14.58 -21.74 16.38
CA GLU A 26 -14.21 -23.07 15.89
C GLU A 26 -14.66 -23.29 14.44
N ALA A 27 -13.84 -23.99 13.68
CA ALA A 27 -14.15 -24.50 12.36
C ALA A 27 -13.94 -26.04 12.38
N HIS A 28 -14.99 -26.78 12.09
CA HIS A 28 -14.97 -28.26 12.09
C HIS A 28 -14.49 -28.87 13.43
N GLY A 29 -14.88 -28.26 14.56
CA GLY A 29 -14.49 -28.71 15.89
C GLY A 29 -13.04 -28.46 16.28
N LYS A 30 -12.37 -27.51 15.61
CA LYS A 30 -11.00 -27.05 15.90
C LYS A 30 -10.95 -25.54 15.97
N PRO A 31 -10.03 -24.95 16.75
CA PRO A 31 -9.82 -23.51 16.73
C PRO A 31 -9.60 -22.99 15.30
N LEU A 32 -10.26 -21.86 14.97
CA LEU A 32 -10.13 -21.25 13.65
C LEU A 32 -8.68 -20.89 13.35
N ALA A 33 -8.15 -21.40 12.23
CA ALA A 33 -6.90 -20.95 11.63
C ALA A 33 -7.22 -20.09 10.39
N PHE A 34 -7.03 -18.78 10.49
CA PHE A 34 -7.23 -17.85 9.38
C PHE A 34 -5.89 -17.53 8.73
N LEU A 35 -5.70 -17.92 7.47
CA LEU A 35 -4.42 -17.80 6.74
C LEU A 35 -4.55 -16.94 5.48
N ASP A 36 -5.63 -16.15 5.35
CA ASP A 36 -5.92 -15.36 4.15
C ASP A 36 -5.86 -13.84 4.41
N SER A 37 -4.93 -13.41 5.27
CA SER A 37 -4.75 -11.98 5.57
C SER A 37 -4.26 -11.17 4.37
N ALA A 38 -3.65 -11.82 3.37
CA ALA A 38 -3.25 -11.15 2.13
C ALA A 38 -4.45 -10.66 1.31
N ALA A 39 -5.58 -11.38 1.36
CA ALA A 39 -6.81 -10.97 0.70
C ALA A 39 -7.59 -9.96 1.55
N SER A 40 -7.70 -10.18 2.86
CA SER A 40 -8.39 -9.29 3.79
C SER A 40 -7.94 -9.54 5.23
N SER A 41 -7.35 -8.55 5.87
CA SER A 41 -6.95 -8.65 7.27
C SER A 41 -8.16 -8.54 8.21
N GLN A 42 -8.10 -9.26 9.32
CA GLN A 42 -9.07 -9.15 10.40
C GLN A 42 -8.89 -7.84 11.18
N MET A 43 -9.97 -7.31 11.71
CA MET A 43 -9.99 -6.04 12.44
C MET A 43 -9.83 -6.28 13.93
N PRO A 44 -8.86 -5.67 14.60
CA PRO A 44 -8.72 -5.81 16.06
C PRO A 44 -9.79 -5.02 16.82
N GLU A 45 -10.09 -5.47 18.03
CA GLU A 45 -11.09 -4.86 18.92
C GLU A 45 -10.87 -3.37 19.15
N ALA A 46 -9.62 -2.93 19.27
CA ALA A 46 -9.28 -1.51 19.44
C ALA A 46 -9.77 -0.63 18.28
N VAL A 47 -9.69 -1.14 17.04
CA VAL A 47 -10.18 -0.42 15.84
C VAL A 47 -11.72 -0.41 15.81
N LEU A 48 -12.37 -1.54 16.12
CA LEU A 48 -13.83 -1.61 16.22
C LEU A 48 -14.36 -0.60 17.23
N ASN A 49 -13.77 -0.59 18.43
CA ASN A 49 -14.15 0.33 19.50
C ASN A 49 -13.90 1.80 19.11
N ARG A 50 -12.84 2.12 18.37
CA ARG A 50 -12.58 3.48 17.88
C ARG A 50 -13.64 3.92 16.88
N ILE A 51 -14.05 3.05 15.96
CA ILE A 51 -15.14 3.34 15.00
C ILE A 51 -16.46 3.62 15.74
N ILE A 52 -16.80 2.75 16.71
CA ILE A 52 -18.02 2.92 17.53
C ILE A 52 -17.98 4.24 18.31
N ALA A 53 -16.87 4.55 18.97
CA ALA A 53 -16.70 5.79 19.71
C ALA A 53 -16.86 7.04 18.83
N TYR A 54 -16.27 7.00 17.62
CA TYR A 54 -16.43 8.09 16.63
C TYR A 54 -17.89 8.30 16.24
N GLN A 55 -18.59 7.23 15.87
CA GLN A 55 -20.00 7.32 15.47
C GLN A 55 -20.92 7.80 16.59
N HIS A 56 -20.66 7.39 17.84
CA HIS A 56 -21.49 7.76 18.97
C HIS A 56 -21.23 9.16 19.53
N LYS A 57 -20.00 9.70 19.39
CA LYS A 57 -19.60 10.86 20.19
C LYS A 57 -18.95 11.99 19.38
N GLU A 58 -18.41 11.71 18.17
CA GLU A 58 -17.50 12.62 17.49
C GLU A 58 -17.87 12.87 16.03
N HIS A 59 -18.81 12.10 15.45
CA HIS A 59 -19.13 12.20 14.02
C HIS A 59 -19.54 13.61 13.63
N ALA A 60 -18.73 14.24 12.80
CA ALA A 60 -18.97 15.55 12.20
C ALA A 60 -18.18 15.72 10.89
N ASN A 61 -18.54 16.74 10.12
CA ASN A 61 -17.76 17.16 8.95
C ASN A 61 -16.41 17.74 9.42
N ILE A 62 -15.33 17.30 8.80
CA ILE A 62 -13.96 17.77 9.10
C ILE A 62 -13.63 19.03 8.27
N HIS A 63 -12.67 19.86 8.78
CA HIS A 63 -12.07 21.04 8.15
C HIS A 63 -12.98 22.25 7.89
N ARG A 64 -14.31 22.13 7.92
CA ARG A 64 -15.23 23.21 7.51
C ARG A 64 -16.24 23.63 8.58
N GLY A 65 -16.37 22.90 9.65
CA GLY A 65 -17.30 23.24 10.74
C GLY A 65 -16.61 24.11 11.79
N VAL A 66 -17.38 25.09 12.32
CA VAL A 66 -16.90 25.99 13.37
C VAL A 66 -17.41 25.60 14.77
N HIS A 67 -17.98 24.41 14.91
CA HIS A 67 -18.53 23.90 16.16
C HIS A 67 -17.62 22.79 16.76
N LEU A 68 -17.80 22.55 18.07
CA LEU A 68 -16.95 21.66 18.85
C LEU A 68 -16.74 20.26 18.23
N LEU A 69 -17.80 19.61 17.73
CA LEU A 69 -17.67 18.26 17.15
C LEU A 69 -16.83 18.28 15.87
N SER A 70 -16.99 19.30 15.01
CA SER A 70 -16.17 19.43 13.79
C SER A 70 -14.69 19.63 14.12
N GLN A 71 -14.38 20.42 15.15
CA GLN A 71 -13.00 20.61 15.58
C GLN A 71 -12.41 19.31 16.10
N ARG A 72 -13.11 18.61 17.01
CA ARG A 72 -12.64 17.31 17.54
C ARG A 72 -12.43 16.27 16.43
N ALA A 73 -13.36 16.19 15.48
CA ALA A 73 -13.23 15.27 14.35
C ALA A 73 -12.06 15.62 13.45
N THR A 74 -11.80 16.93 13.24
CA THR A 74 -10.64 17.41 12.47
C THR A 74 -9.34 17.08 13.18
N ASP A 75 -9.23 17.39 14.46
CA ASP A 75 -8.02 17.11 15.25
C ASP A 75 -7.70 15.60 15.22
N ALA A 76 -8.68 14.74 15.49
CA ALA A 76 -8.51 13.30 15.46
C ALA A 76 -8.13 12.74 14.06
N PHE A 77 -8.61 13.38 12.98
CA PHE A 77 -8.24 13.01 11.61
C PHE A 77 -6.80 13.39 11.28
N GLU A 78 -6.37 14.59 11.68
CA GLU A 78 -4.99 15.04 11.45
C GLU A 78 -3.99 14.32 12.35
N ASP A 79 -4.35 14.00 13.60
CA ASP A 79 -3.54 13.13 14.47
C ASP A 79 -3.32 11.75 13.83
N ALA A 80 -4.38 11.16 13.24
CA ALA A 80 -4.25 9.89 12.53
C ALA A 80 -3.36 10.00 11.28
N ARG A 81 -3.43 11.14 10.55
CA ARG A 81 -2.56 11.44 9.41
C ARG A 81 -1.10 11.48 9.85
N HIS A 82 -0.81 12.18 10.95
CA HIS A 82 0.52 12.30 11.51
C HIS A 82 1.11 10.93 11.88
N VAL A 83 0.35 10.09 12.59
CA VAL A 83 0.78 8.73 12.94
C VAL A 83 1.10 7.88 11.69
N VAL A 84 0.30 8.00 10.63
CA VAL A 84 0.56 7.29 9.36
C VAL A 84 1.83 7.85 8.70
N ALA A 85 2.00 9.18 8.67
CA ALA A 85 3.18 9.82 8.09
C ALA A 85 4.46 9.40 8.80
N GLU A 86 4.48 9.37 10.14
CA GLU A 86 5.61 8.85 10.91
C GLU A 86 5.90 7.37 10.60
N HIS A 87 4.85 6.54 10.49
CA HIS A 87 5.02 5.10 10.21
C HIS A 87 5.65 4.82 8.85
N ILE A 88 5.26 5.59 7.81
CA ILE A 88 5.80 5.41 6.45
C ILE A 88 6.99 6.33 6.13
N GLY A 89 7.39 7.20 7.06
CA GLY A 89 8.57 8.05 6.91
C GLY A 89 8.39 9.21 5.92
N CYS A 90 7.21 9.84 5.89
CA CYS A 90 6.93 10.99 5.02
C CYS A 90 6.35 12.19 5.81
N GLU A 91 6.10 13.31 5.12
CA GLU A 91 5.44 14.47 5.73
C GLU A 91 3.90 14.28 5.75
N ASP A 92 3.20 14.87 6.73
CA ASP A 92 1.75 14.78 6.87
C ASP A 92 1.00 15.16 5.58
N ARG A 93 1.47 16.19 4.87
CA ARG A 93 0.89 16.66 3.60
C ARG A 93 1.03 15.67 2.45
N GLU A 94 1.90 14.66 2.56
CA GLU A 94 2.14 13.63 1.56
C GLU A 94 1.22 12.42 1.75
N VAL A 95 0.50 12.36 2.88
CA VAL A 95 -0.47 11.29 3.16
C VAL A 95 -1.83 11.64 2.56
N ILE A 96 -2.33 10.77 1.70
CA ILE A 96 -3.68 10.84 1.14
C ILE A 96 -4.44 9.59 1.54
N PHE A 97 -5.48 9.74 2.35
CA PHE A 97 -6.35 8.63 2.72
C PHE A 97 -7.25 8.23 1.55
N VAL A 98 -7.20 6.95 1.21
CA VAL A 98 -8.00 6.32 0.17
C VAL A 98 -8.64 5.04 0.73
N ARG A 99 -9.58 4.44 0.01
CA ARG A 99 -10.25 3.20 0.45
C ARG A 99 -9.38 1.95 0.39
N GLY A 100 -8.22 2.03 -0.27
CA GLY A 100 -7.26 0.94 -0.39
C GLY A 100 -6.27 1.17 -1.55
N ALA A 101 -5.28 0.29 -1.68
CA ALA A 101 -4.23 0.40 -2.69
C ALA A 101 -4.77 0.49 -4.13
N THR A 102 -5.85 -0.23 -4.45
CA THR A 102 -6.51 -0.12 -5.77
C THR A 102 -6.93 1.30 -6.08
N GLU A 103 -7.55 2.01 -5.15
CA GLU A 103 -7.92 3.42 -5.36
C GLU A 103 -6.67 4.32 -5.45
N GLY A 104 -5.66 4.08 -4.60
CA GLY A 104 -4.41 4.83 -4.63
C GLY A 104 -3.68 4.72 -5.97
N ILE A 105 -3.54 3.51 -6.51
CA ILE A 105 -2.90 3.28 -7.81
C ILE A 105 -3.72 3.91 -8.95
N ASN A 106 -5.04 3.76 -8.93
CA ASN A 106 -5.91 4.43 -9.90
C ASN A 106 -5.80 5.97 -9.80
N LEU A 107 -5.70 6.53 -8.59
CA LEU A 107 -5.50 7.97 -8.40
C LEU A 107 -4.20 8.44 -9.07
N VAL A 108 -3.10 7.70 -8.92
CA VAL A 108 -1.83 7.99 -9.59
C VAL A 108 -1.98 7.87 -11.11
N THR A 109 -2.57 6.77 -11.59
CA THR A 109 -2.73 6.53 -13.04
C THR A 109 -3.62 7.60 -13.69
N HIS A 110 -4.75 7.93 -13.07
CA HIS A 110 -5.68 8.94 -13.60
C HIS A 110 -5.19 10.37 -13.39
N GLY A 111 -4.57 10.68 -12.25
CA GLY A 111 -4.05 12.00 -11.94
C GLY A 111 -2.73 12.27 -12.68
N TYR A 112 -1.69 11.54 -12.31
CA TYR A 112 -0.35 11.71 -12.89
C TYR A 112 -0.28 11.17 -14.32
N GLY A 113 -0.70 9.93 -14.55
CA GLY A 113 -0.57 9.27 -15.84
C GLY A 113 -1.28 10.02 -16.96
N ARG A 114 -2.56 10.39 -16.78
CA ARG A 114 -3.28 11.17 -17.80
C ARG A 114 -2.71 12.56 -18.02
N LYS A 115 -2.16 13.18 -16.99
CA LYS A 115 -1.64 14.55 -17.08
C LYS A 115 -0.27 14.62 -17.74
N PHE A 116 0.62 13.70 -17.43
CA PHE A 116 2.04 13.83 -17.77
C PHE A 116 2.52 12.83 -18.83
N LEU A 117 1.89 11.65 -18.95
CA LEU A 117 2.26 10.67 -19.95
C LEU A 117 1.59 10.97 -21.30
N LYS A 118 2.28 10.67 -22.37
CA LYS A 118 1.87 10.88 -23.76
C LYS A 118 2.08 9.62 -24.59
N GLU A 119 1.58 9.60 -25.82
CA GLU A 119 1.75 8.50 -26.76
C GLU A 119 3.23 8.14 -26.95
N GLY A 120 3.53 6.85 -26.86
CA GLY A 120 4.86 6.31 -27.01
C GLY A 120 5.73 6.34 -25.75
N ASP A 121 5.30 7.01 -24.66
CA ASP A 121 5.98 6.93 -23.37
C ASP A 121 5.89 5.50 -22.82
N GLU A 122 6.98 5.03 -22.23
CA GLU A 122 7.07 3.70 -21.65
C GLU A 122 6.79 3.73 -20.14
N VAL A 123 5.96 2.77 -19.69
CA VAL A 123 5.73 2.49 -18.27
C VAL A 123 6.22 1.08 -17.95
N ILE A 124 7.15 0.98 -17.01
CA ILE A 124 7.71 -0.30 -16.55
C ILE A 124 6.86 -0.86 -15.43
N ILE A 125 6.44 -2.11 -15.57
CA ILE A 125 5.82 -2.94 -14.51
C ILE A 125 6.52 -4.30 -14.47
N THR A 126 6.29 -5.10 -13.41
CA THR A 126 6.78 -6.48 -13.38
C THR A 126 5.67 -7.49 -13.68
N THR A 127 6.04 -8.73 -13.98
CA THR A 127 5.06 -9.83 -14.11
C THR A 127 4.46 -10.23 -12.77
N MET A 128 5.03 -9.77 -11.66
CA MET A 128 4.61 -10.09 -10.29
C MET A 128 3.45 -9.21 -9.79
N GLU A 129 3.10 -8.14 -10.51
CA GLU A 129 2.17 -7.13 -10.04
C GLU A 129 0.78 -7.70 -9.73
N HIS A 130 0.14 -7.15 -8.70
CA HIS A 130 -1.29 -7.36 -8.48
C HIS A 130 -2.11 -6.69 -9.60
N HIS A 131 -3.28 -7.24 -9.94
CA HIS A 131 -4.16 -6.67 -10.97
C HIS A 131 -4.44 -5.17 -10.77
N ALA A 132 -4.53 -4.70 -9.53
CA ALA A 132 -4.69 -3.28 -9.22
C ALA A 132 -3.56 -2.42 -9.77
N ASN A 133 -2.36 -2.99 -9.95
CA ASN A 133 -1.17 -2.32 -10.50
C ASN A 133 -0.86 -2.74 -11.95
N ILE A 134 -1.76 -3.45 -12.61
CA ILE A 134 -1.67 -3.83 -14.03
C ILE A 134 -2.78 -3.13 -14.82
N VAL A 135 -4.04 -3.37 -14.43
CA VAL A 135 -5.23 -2.97 -15.20
C VAL A 135 -5.30 -1.46 -15.44
N PRO A 136 -5.05 -0.57 -14.46
CA PRO A 136 -5.10 0.87 -14.72
C PRO A 136 -4.10 1.34 -15.79
N TRP A 137 -2.90 0.72 -15.82
CA TRP A 137 -1.89 1.01 -16.84
C TRP A 137 -2.29 0.47 -18.22
N GLN A 138 -2.95 -0.72 -18.29
CA GLN A 138 -3.51 -1.24 -19.54
C GLN A 138 -4.60 -0.32 -20.08
N MET A 139 -5.50 0.16 -19.23
CA MET A 139 -6.53 1.13 -19.63
C MET A 139 -5.89 2.45 -20.14
N LEU A 140 -4.86 2.94 -19.47
CA LEU A 140 -4.15 4.14 -19.92
C LEU A 140 -3.40 3.90 -21.25
N ARG A 141 -2.87 2.70 -21.48
CA ARG A 141 -2.31 2.30 -22.77
C ARG A 141 -3.34 2.40 -23.89
N GLU A 142 -4.54 1.91 -23.68
CA GLU A 142 -5.62 1.99 -24.65
C GLU A 142 -6.09 3.44 -24.89
N GLU A 143 -6.11 4.24 -23.83
CA GLU A 143 -6.55 5.63 -23.90
C GLU A 143 -5.52 6.58 -24.54
N LYS A 144 -4.24 6.41 -24.21
CA LYS A 144 -3.19 7.38 -24.54
C LYS A 144 -2.07 6.85 -25.46
N GLY A 145 -2.06 5.56 -25.76
CA GLY A 145 -1.00 4.98 -26.60
C GLY A 145 0.36 4.84 -25.90
N ILE A 146 0.39 4.79 -24.55
CA ILE A 146 1.62 4.46 -23.83
C ILE A 146 2.03 3.01 -24.09
N VAL A 147 3.28 2.68 -23.84
CA VAL A 147 3.84 1.33 -24.01
C VAL A 147 4.10 0.72 -22.65
N LEU A 148 3.55 -0.47 -22.38
CA LEU A 148 3.87 -1.21 -21.16
C LEU A 148 5.08 -2.11 -21.40
N LYS A 149 6.12 -1.91 -20.61
CA LYS A 149 7.30 -2.77 -20.55
C LYS A 149 7.19 -3.67 -19.33
N ILE A 150 7.16 -4.97 -19.56
CA ILE A 150 6.96 -5.96 -18.50
C ILE A 150 8.30 -6.62 -18.21
N VAL A 151 8.82 -6.40 -17.01
CA VAL A 151 10.03 -7.04 -16.53
C VAL A 151 9.67 -8.45 -16.02
N PRO A 152 10.30 -9.50 -16.56
CA PRO A 152 10.03 -10.86 -16.11
C PRO A 152 10.60 -11.09 -14.70
N ILE A 153 10.14 -12.17 -14.07
CA ILE A 153 10.69 -12.72 -12.85
C ILE A 153 11.39 -14.05 -13.15
N THR A 154 12.29 -14.43 -12.27
CA THR A 154 12.95 -15.73 -12.30
C THR A 154 11.98 -16.87 -11.92
N ASP A 155 12.37 -18.13 -12.18
CA ASP A 155 11.56 -19.30 -11.83
C ASP A 155 11.33 -19.45 -10.32
N ASP A 156 12.23 -18.89 -9.50
CA ASP A 156 12.08 -18.82 -8.04
C ASP A 156 11.34 -17.55 -7.55
N GLY A 157 10.72 -16.81 -8.48
CA GLY A 157 9.81 -15.72 -8.18
C GLY A 157 10.48 -14.42 -7.72
N ARG A 158 11.62 -14.04 -8.30
CA ARG A 158 12.35 -12.80 -7.97
C ARG A 158 12.45 -11.88 -9.17
N VAL A 159 12.46 -10.57 -8.90
CA VAL A 159 12.85 -9.57 -9.90
C VAL A 159 14.36 -9.43 -9.92
N GLU A 160 14.99 -9.63 -11.07
CA GLU A 160 16.42 -9.38 -11.26
C GLU A 160 16.66 -7.89 -11.52
N LEU A 161 17.51 -7.27 -10.68
CA LEU A 161 17.80 -5.83 -10.79
C LEU A 161 18.43 -5.45 -12.12
N ASP A 162 19.31 -6.30 -12.67
CA ASP A 162 19.93 -6.05 -13.96
C ASP A 162 18.88 -6.03 -15.10
N ALA A 163 17.93 -6.96 -15.07
CA ALA A 163 16.82 -6.99 -16.03
C ALA A 163 15.89 -5.77 -15.85
N PHE A 164 15.64 -5.37 -14.60
CA PHE A 164 14.87 -4.16 -14.31
C PHE A 164 15.59 -2.91 -14.83
N GLU A 165 16.89 -2.75 -14.56
CA GLU A 165 17.67 -1.60 -15.06
C GLU A 165 17.76 -1.58 -16.59
N ALA A 166 17.95 -2.73 -17.24
CA ALA A 166 18.00 -2.86 -18.69
C ALA A 166 16.65 -2.51 -19.38
N ALA A 167 15.53 -2.56 -18.65
CA ALA A 167 14.23 -2.18 -19.18
C ALA A 167 14.08 -0.67 -19.43
N PHE A 168 14.90 0.17 -18.79
CA PHE A 168 14.83 1.62 -18.96
C PHE A 168 15.42 2.07 -20.30
N THR A 169 14.69 2.93 -21.00
CA THR A 169 15.13 3.62 -22.22
C THR A 169 14.92 5.13 -22.10
N GLU A 170 15.31 5.90 -23.11
CA GLU A 170 15.02 7.34 -23.16
C GLU A 170 13.52 7.68 -23.19
N LYS A 171 12.66 6.70 -23.52
CA LYS A 171 11.20 6.84 -23.55
C LYS A 171 10.54 6.45 -22.22
N THR A 172 11.29 5.87 -21.30
CA THR A 172 10.72 5.44 -20.01
C THR A 172 10.36 6.67 -19.18
N ALA A 173 9.05 6.84 -18.91
CA ALA A 173 8.51 8.00 -18.23
C ALA A 173 7.95 7.66 -16.83
N PHE A 174 7.72 6.38 -16.52
CA PHE A 174 7.22 5.94 -15.24
C PHE A 174 7.58 4.48 -14.96
N ALA A 175 7.69 4.11 -13.67
CA ALA A 175 7.78 2.73 -13.23
C ALA A 175 6.76 2.46 -12.12
N SER A 176 6.20 1.25 -12.05
CA SER A 176 5.24 0.86 -11.02
C SER A 176 5.49 -0.59 -10.61
N VAL A 177 5.86 -0.82 -9.34
CA VAL A 177 6.36 -2.11 -8.87
C VAL A 177 5.77 -2.48 -7.51
N ILE A 178 5.54 -3.77 -7.27
CA ILE A 178 5.09 -4.29 -5.98
C ILE A 178 6.28 -4.49 -5.03
N HIS A 179 6.11 -4.11 -3.75
CA HIS A 179 7.12 -4.31 -2.73
C HIS A 179 7.13 -5.76 -2.21
N VAL A 180 5.98 -6.25 -1.75
CA VAL A 180 5.81 -7.64 -1.31
C VAL A 180 4.70 -8.28 -2.12
N SER A 181 5.01 -9.39 -2.79
CA SER A 181 4.02 -10.10 -3.61
C SER A 181 2.91 -10.69 -2.74
N ASN A 182 1.67 -10.38 -3.07
CA ASN A 182 0.50 -10.98 -2.44
C ASN A 182 0.32 -12.47 -2.75
N THR A 183 0.95 -12.96 -3.81
CA THR A 183 0.85 -14.36 -4.28
C THR A 183 2.04 -15.19 -3.84
N LEU A 184 3.26 -14.67 -4.00
CA LEU A 184 4.50 -15.40 -3.77
C LEU A 184 5.11 -15.11 -2.38
N GLY A 185 4.75 -13.97 -1.76
CA GLY A 185 5.39 -13.51 -0.52
C GLY A 185 6.82 -12.99 -0.73
N THR A 186 7.29 -12.93 -1.97
CA THR A 186 8.62 -12.39 -2.30
C THR A 186 8.69 -10.91 -1.93
N ILE A 187 9.75 -10.54 -1.20
CA ILE A 187 10.09 -9.15 -0.89
C ILE A 187 11.04 -8.65 -1.97
N ASN A 188 10.60 -7.69 -2.76
CA ASN A 188 11.40 -7.08 -3.81
C ASN A 188 12.35 -6.02 -3.25
N PRO A 189 13.54 -5.83 -3.83
CA PRO A 189 14.54 -4.85 -3.41
C PRO A 189 14.14 -3.43 -3.89
N VAL A 190 13.01 -2.92 -3.38
CA VAL A 190 12.42 -1.66 -3.87
C VAL A 190 13.29 -0.44 -3.65
N LYS A 191 14.16 -0.45 -2.64
CA LYS A 191 15.13 0.62 -2.42
C LYS A 191 16.06 0.74 -3.61
N GLU A 192 16.68 -0.34 -4.02
CA GLU A 192 17.58 -0.41 -5.17
C GLU A 192 16.82 -0.11 -6.47
N MET A 193 15.58 -0.59 -6.61
CA MET A 193 14.72 -0.28 -7.76
C MET A 193 14.41 1.23 -7.83
N CYS A 194 14.12 1.88 -6.71
CA CYS A 194 13.93 3.33 -6.64
C CYS A 194 15.22 4.08 -7.02
N GLU A 195 16.37 3.65 -6.50
CA GLU A 195 17.67 4.23 -6.84
C GLU A 195 17.97 4.13 -8.34
N ILE A 196 17.66 2.99 -8.98
CA ILE A 196 17.78 2.81 -10.43
C ILE A 196 16.88 3.79 -11.18
N ALA A 197 15.59 3.83 -10.86
CA ALA A 197 14.63 4.71 -11.51
C ALA A 197 15.03 6.20 -11.36
N HIS A 198 15.41 6.62 -10.16
CA HIS A 198 15.80 8.01 -9.88
C HIS A 198 17.08 8.40 -10.60
N ARG A 199 18.09 7.50 -10.72
CA ARG A 199 19.29 7.77 -11.54
C ARG A 199 18.97 8.02 -13.02
N LYS A 200 17.86 7.45 -13.50
CA LYS A 200 17.35 7.65 -14.86
C LYS A 200 16.39 8.84 -14.96
N GLY A 201 16.12 9.54 -13.84
CA GLY A 201 15.16 10.65 -13.81
C GLY A 201 13.69 10.22 -13.92
N VAL A 202 13.39 8.95 -13.65
CA VAL A 202 12.05 8.36 -13.79
C VAL A 202 11.38 8.24 -12.43
N PRO A 203 10.16 8.77 -12.24
CA PRO A 203 9.39 8.55 -11.04
C PRO A 203 8.91 7.10 -10.96
N ILE A 204 8.82 6.59 -9.72
CA ILE A 204 8.41 5.21 -9.45
C ILE A 204 7.31 5.17 -8.40
N LEU A 205 6.27 4.37 -8.65
CA LEU A 205 5.25 3.99 -7.69
C LEU A 205 5.60 2.63 -7.10
N VAL A 206 5.57 2.53 -5.79
CA VAL A 206 5.74 1.26 -5.07
C VAL A 206 4.39 0.85 -4.47
N ASP A 207 3.85 -0.28 -4.90
CA ASP A 207 2.68 -0.90 -4.27
C ASP A 207 3.13 -1.59 -2.96
N GLY A 208 2.93 -0.89 -1.85
CA GLY A 208 3.27 -1.35 -0.50
C GLY A 208 2.11 -2.07 0.22
N CYS A 209 1.05 -2.49 -0.48
CA CYS A 209 -0.16 -3.05 0.14
C CYS A 209 0.15 -4.18 1.13
N GLN A 210 1.05 -5.10 0.77
CA GLN A 210 1.48 -6.20 1.64
C GLN A 210 2.74 -5.89 2.46
N ALA A 211 3.38 -4.76 2.25
CA ALA A 211 4.58 -4.36 2.98
C ALA A 211 4.26 -3.48 4.19
N ALA A 212 3.54 -2.38 3.98
CA ALA A 212 3.28 -1.38 5.01
C ALA A 212 2.63 -1.91 6.31
N PRO A 213 1.73 -2.94 6.28
CA PRO A 213 1.17 -3.52 7.50
C PRO A 213 2.15 -4.43 8.26
N HIS A 214 3.24 -4.88 7.65
CA HIS A 214 4.11 -5.93 8.17
C HIS A 214 5.57 -5.51 8.38
N MET A 215 5.98 -4.38 7.81
CA MET A 215 7.35 -3.90 7.81
C MET A 215 7.39 -2.42 8.19
N ALA A 216 8.40 -2.02 8.97
CA ALA A 216 8.69 -0.63 9.29
C ALA A 216 9.68 -0.05 8.28
#